data_5c4b8e10b78b8ba4b6c1f989dbf7471d
#
_entry.id   5c4b8e10b78b8ba4b6c1f989dbf7471d
#
_cell.length_a   1.000
_cell.length_b   1.000
_cell.length_c   1.000
_cell.angle_alpha   90.00
_cell.angle_beta   90.00
_cell.angle_gamma   90.00
#
_symmetry.space_group_name_H-M   'P 1'
#
loop_
_entity.id
_entity.type
_entity.pdbx_description
1 polymer ?
#
loop_
_entity_poly.entity_id
_entity_poly.type
_entity_poly.pdbx_seq_one_letter_code
_entity_poly.pdbx_strand_id
1 'polypeptide(L)'
;MIGRPAFVEGVKKNGLVLDTLQFKEKVRVEASTELSAVRGAEIVLFCVKTTDNAATARSIAPLLSSGSLVLSMQNGVDNVEQICAAAAIDALPSVVYVAASVPEPGRVKHVGRGDLVVGPKNERTERIASLFSLANVPCRISENIEGELWTKLIWNCALNAVSALGHARYGQIAGSSDAWQVVETAVYEVLAVARAANIHPPGLEDPKAALAGALKIATQMAEALSSTAQDMNRGRLTEIDSLNGYVSRRGAELGVPRRSIRRSMLW
;
A
#
# COMPACT_ATOMS: atom_id res chain seq x y z
N MET A 1 8.01 2.03 -18.13
CA MET A 1 8.23 2.01 -16.67
C MET A 1 9.15 3.17 -16.28
N ILE A 2 8.84 3.88 -15.18
CA ILE A 2 9.70 4.95 -14.65
C ILE A 2 10.24 4.49 -13.29
N GLY A 3 11.53 4.66 -13.05
CA GLY A 3 12.15 4.17 -11.81
C GLY A 3 13.51 4.80 -11.50
N ARG A 4 14.09 4.37 -10.38
CA ARG A 4 15.42 4.83 -9.94
C ARG A 4 16.52 4.33 -10.88
N PRO A 5 17.64 5.07 -11.04
CA PRO A 5 18.70 4.78 -12.03
C PRO A 5 19.15 3.31 -12.01
N ALA A 6 19.56 2.79 -10.88
CA ALA A 6 20.07 1.40 -10.78
C ALA A 6 19.03 0.35 -11.24
N PHE A 7 17.72 0.56 -10.91
CA PHE A 7 16.66 -0.34 -11.36
C PHE A 7 16.46 -0.26 -12.87
N VAL A 8 16.42 0.96 -13.41
CA VAL A 8 16.28 1.22 -14.85
C VAL A 8 17.44 0.62 -15.65
N GLU A 9 18.69 0.77 -15.18
CA GLU A 9 19.86 0.14 -15.78
C GLU A 9 19.74 -1.38 -15.78
N GLY A 10 19.32 -1.97 -14.66
CA GLY A 10 19.08 -3.41 -14.57
C GLY A 10 18.06 -3.91 -15.58
N VAL A 11 16.94 -3.19 -15.71
CA VAL A 11 15.89 -3.50 -16.69
C VAL A 11 16.37 -3.33 -18.13
N LYS A 12 17.07 -2.24 -18.44
CA LYS A 12 17.61 -2.01 -19.79
C LYS A 12 18.62 -3.08 -20.21
N LYS A 13 19.49 -3.50 -19.29
CA LYS A 13 20.51 -4.51 -19.56
C LYS A 13 19.94 -5.91 -19.70
N ASN A 14 19.03 -6.29 -18.82
CA ASN A 14 18.61 -7.68 -18.63
C ASN A 14 17.14 -7.95 -18.98
N GLY A 15 16.31 -6.90 -19.23
CA GLY A 15 14.86 -6.98 -19.17
C GLY A 15 14.36 -7.02 -17.72
N LEU A 16 13.05 -6.94 -17.53
CA LEU A 16 12.42 -7.13 -16.24
C LEU A 16 12.24 -8.62 -15.95
N VAL A 17 12.88 -9.13 -14.91
CA VAL A 17 12.73 -10.51 -14.47
C VAL A 17 11.58 -10.59 -13.45
N LEU A 18 10.53 -11.31 -13.81
CA LEU A 18 9.42 -11.67 -12.93
C LEU A 18 9.69 -13.07 -12.37
N ASP A 19 9.93 -13.15 -11.06
CA ASP A 19 10.18 -14.38 -10.31
C ASP A 19 8.97 -14.58 -9.37
N THR A 20 8.03 -15.41 -9.78
CA THR A 20 6.77 -15.62 -9.07
C THR A 20 6.72 -17.01 -8.44
N LEU A 21 5.66 -17.29 -7.69
CA LEU A 21 5.41 -18.63 -7.13
C LEU A 21 5.12 -19.68 -8.21
N GLN A 22 4.68 -19.26 -9.39
CA GLN A 22 4.19 -20.15 -10.44
C GLN A 22 5.12 -20.21 -11.65
N PHE A 23 5.83 -19.11 -11.94
CA PHE A 23 6.70 -19.01 -13.12
C PHE A 23 7.85 -18.04 -12.87
N LYS A 24 8.86 -18.15 -13.70
CA LYS A 24 9.93 -17.15 -13.81
C LYS A 24 10.07 -16.76 -15.26
N GLU A 25 9.88 -15.49 -15.54
CA GLU A 25 9.87 -14.94 -16.89
C GLU A 25 10.70 -13.67 -16.98
N LYS A 26 11.23 -13.46 -18.17
CA LYS A 26 11.96 -12.24 -18.53
C LYS A 26 11.18 -11.48 -19.57
N VAL A 27 10.71 -10.29 -19.19
CA VAL A 27 9.88 -9.43 -20.03
C VAL A 27 10.68 -8.22 -20.51
N ARG A 28 10.60 -7.90 -21.79
CA ARG A 28 11.14 -6.65 -22.32
C ARG A 28 10.14 -5.53 -22.05
N VAL A 29 10.57 -4.53 -21.28
CA VAL A 29 9.80 -3.33 -20.99
C VAL A 29 10.67 -2.10 -21.19
N GLU A 30 10.06 -1.02 -21.69
CA GLU A 30 10.74 0.27 -21.73
C GLU A 30 10.92 0.81 -20.32
N ALA A 31 12.11 1.31 -20.00
CA ALA A 31 12.44 1.87 -18.69
C ALA A 31 13.16 3.20 -18.82
N SER A 32 12.77 4.17 -18.00
CA SER A 32 13.32 5.53 -17.98
C SER A 32 13.48 6.04 -16.55
N THR A 33 14.45 6.92 -16.35
CA THR A 33 14.56 7.74 -15.12
C THR A 33 13.73 9.01 -15.23
N GLU A 34 13.36 9.39 -16.45
CA GLU A 34 12.71 10.66 -16.76
C GLU A 34 11.19 10.56 -16.61
N LEU A 35 10.61 11.48 -15.83
CA LEU A 35 9.16 11.57 -15.66
C LEU A 35 8.42 11.91 -16.98
N SER A 36 9.11 12.54 -17.94
CA SER A 36 8.58 12.83 -19.26
C SER A 36 8.13 11.57 -20.04
N ALA A 37 8.61 10.39 -19.67
CA ALA A 37 8.17 9.10 -20.21
C ALA A 37 6.70 8.76 -19.89
N VAL A 38 6.03 9.56 -19.03
CA VAL A 38 4.58 9.44 -18.78
C VAL A 38 3.73 10.04 -19.91
N ARG A 39 4.32 10.84 -20.80
CA ARG A 39 3.57 11.48 -21.90
C ARG A 39 2.89 10.44 -22.78
N GLY A 40 1.61 10.69 -23.09
CA GLY A 40 0.79 9.80 -23.91
C GLY A 40 0.34 8.52 -23.20
N ALA A 41 0.65 8.35 -21.91
CA ALA A 41 0.13 7.23 -21.15
C ALA A 41 -1.38 7.39 -20.93
N GLU A 42 -2.15 6.39 -21.32
CA GLU A 42 -3.58 6.33 -21.04
C GLU A 42 -3.84 5.97 -19.55
N ILE A 43 -2.94 5.17 -18.97
CA ILE A 43 -3.04 4.75 -17.58
C ILE A 43 -1.66 4.92 -16.90
N VAL A 44 -1.67 5.57 -15.75
CA VAL A 44 -0.50 5.75 -14.90
C VAL A 44 -0.72 5.01 -13.59
N LEU A 45 0.09 3.97 -13.35
CA LEU A 45 0.14 3.29 -12.05
C LEU A 45 1.09 4.08 -11.14
N PHE A 46 0.51 4.80 -10.19
CA PHE A 46 1.24 5.70 -9.28
C PHE A 46 1.72 4.90 -8.08
N CYS A 47 3.02 4.50 -8.10
CA CYS A 47 3.63 3.56 -7.16
C CYS A 47 4.79 4.16 -6.35
N VAL A 48 4.90 5.48 -6.28
CA VAL A 48 5.94 6.13 -5.48
C VAL A 48 5.65 6.01 -3.99
N LYS A 49 6.64 6.24 -3.15
CA LYS A 49 6.41 6.36 -1.70
C LYS A 49 5.51 7.55 -1.40
N THR A 50 4.68 7.46 -0.35
CA THR A 50 3.79 8.56 0.07
C THR A 50 4.54 9.86 0.33
N THR A 51 5.76 9.78 0.80
CA THR A 51 6.66 10.94 0.97
C THR A 51 6.95 11.71 -0.32
N ASP A 52 6.83 11.05 -1.47
CA ASP A 52 7.13 11.61 -2.78
C ASP A 52 5.85 12.05 -3.54
N ASN A 53 4.65 11.89 -2.95
CA ASN A 53 3.37 12.17 -3.60
C ASN A 53 3.31 13.56 -4.21
N ALA A 54 3.49 14.59 -3.40
CA ALA A 54 3.31 15.96 -3.83
C ALA A 54 4.31 16.38 -4.91
N ALA A 55 5.57 15.98 -4.77
CA ALA A 55 6.61 16.30 -5.73
C ALA A 55 6.37 15.60 -7.07
N THR A 56 6.08 14.30 -7.03
CA THR A 56 5.80 13.50 -8.23
C THR A 56 4.54 13.96 -8.94
N ALA A 57 3.44 14.20 -8.19
CA ALA A 57 2.18 14.67 -8.76
C ALA A 57 2.36 15.99 -9.51
N ARG A 58 3.01 16.99 -8.90
CA ARG A 58 3.30 18.28 -9.57
C ARG A 58 4.14 18.11 -10.84
N SER A 59 5.11 17.19 -10.81
CA SER A 59 6.01 16.97 -11.94
C SER A 59 5.33 16.27 -13.10
N ILE A 60 4.37 15.34 -12.85
CA ILE A 60 3.71 14.62 -13.93
C ILE A 60 2.44 15.33 -14.44
N ALA A 61 1.77 16.13 -13.63
CA ALA A 61 0.51 16.79 -13.99
C ALA A 61 0.57 17.49 -15.37
N PRO A 62 1.59 18.33 -15.70
CA PRO A 62 1.68 18.99 -17.02
C PRO A 62 2.03 18.03 -18.15
N LEU A 63 2.31 16.77 -17.87
CA LEU A 63 2.72 15.76 -18.84
C LEU A 63 1.57 14.80 -19.18
N LEU A 64 0.52 14.78 -18.36
CA LEU A 64 -0.65 13.91 -18.54
C LEU A 64 -1.55 14.45 -19.66
N SER A 65 -2.16 13.53 -20.40
CA SER A 65 -3.23 13.87 -21.35
C SER A 65 -4.55 14.01 -20.59
N SER A 66 -5.50 14.77 -21.16
CA SER A 66 -6.82 15.02 -20.53
C SER A 66 -7.64 13.75 -20.23
N GLY A 67 -7.36 12.64 -20.92
CA GLY A 67 -8.01 11.34 -20.71
C GLY A 67 -7.17 10.32 -19.92
N SER A 68 -6.00 10.72 -19.41
CA SER A 68 -5.15 9.81 -18.64
C SER A 68 -5.80 9.42 -17.32
N LEU A 69 -5.84 8.14 -17.01
CA LEU A 69 -6.28 7.60 -15.72
C LEU A 69 -5.07 7.42 -14.80
N VAL A 70 -5.11 8.04 -13.64
CA VAL A 70 -4.07 7.85 -12.62
C VAL A 70 -4.62 6.96 -11.51
N LEU A 71 -3.98 5.81 -11.27
CA LEU A 71 -4.37 4.85 -10.23
C LEU A 71 -3.32 4.86 -9.13
N SER A 72 -3.71 5.25 -7.92
CA SER A 72 -2.84 5.17 -6.73
C SER A 72 -2.72 3.72 -6.28
N MET A 73 -1.51 3.15 -6.37
CA MET A 73 -1.17 1.78 -5.98
C MET A 73 -0.41 1.73 -4.66
N GLN A 74 -0.66 2.69 -3.79
CA GLN A 74 0.13 2.95 -2.59
C GLN A 74 -0.54 2.41 -1.32
N ASN A 75 0.24 2.22 -0.25
CA ASN A 75 -0.30 1.96 1.08
C ASN A 75 -0.81 3.28 1.71
N GLY A 76 -1.76 3.15 2.64
CA GLY A 76 -2.40 4.31 3.28
C GLY A 76 -3.75 4.63 2.64
N VAL A 77 -4.42 5.65 3.17
CA VAL A 77 -5.81 5.96 2.83
C VAL A 77 -6.00 7.34 2.21
N ASP A 78 -5.04 8.24 2.39
CA ASP A 78 -5.12 9.66 2.01
C ASP A 78 -4.29 10.03 0.75
N ASN A 79 -3.73 9.04 0.05
CA ASN A 79 -2.86 9.28 -1.10
C ASN A 79 -3.55 10.04 -2.23
N VAL A 80 -4.80 9.68 -2.54
CA VAL A 80 -5.58 10.34 -3.61
C VAL A 80 -5.83 11.80 -3.25
N GLU A 81 -6.18 12.09 -2.01
CA GLU A 81 -6.37 13.46 -1.51
C GLU A 81 -5.06 14.26 -1.60
N GLN A 82 -3.93 13.68 -1.19
CA GLN A 82 -2.62 14.31 -1.31
C GLN A 82 -2.22 14.60 -2.76
N ILE A 83 -2.46 13.67 -3.68
CA ILE A 83 -2.19 13.83 -5.11
C ILE A 83 -3.06 14.94 -5.70
N CYS A 84 -4.36 14.93 -5.40
CA CYS A 84 -5.30 15.95 -5.84
C CYS A 84 -4.93 17.34 -5.31
N ALA A 85 -4.67 17.44 -4.01
CA ALA A 85 -4.28 18.71 -3.36
C ALA A 85 -2.97 19.28 -3.92
N ALA A 86 -2.04 18.42 -4.31
CA ALA A 86 -0.74 18.84 -4.82
C ALA A 86 -0.78 19.34 -6.27
N ALA A 87 -1.62 18.75 -7.12
CA ALA A 87 -1.54 18.96 -8.58
C ALA A 87 -2.89 18.86 -9.32
N ALA A 88 -4.02 18.89 -8.63
CA ALA A 88 -5.36 18.74 -9.19
C ALA A 88 -5.54 17.49 -10.09
N ILE A 89 -4.78 16.43 -9.82
CA ILE A 89 -4.94 15.13 -10.49
C ILE A 89 -6.08 14.38 -9.84
N ASP A 90 -7.11 14.03 -10.59
CA ASP A 90 -8.21 13.18 -10.15
C ASP A 90 -7.79 11.70 -10.22
N ALA A 91 -7.02 11.25 -9.22
CA ALA A 91 -6.54 9.89 -9.13
C ALA A 91 -7.62 8.93 -8.61
N LEU A 92 -7.55 7.67 -9.04
CA LEU A 92 -8.41 6.60 -8.55
C LEU A 92 -7.72 5.87 -7.38
N PRO A 93 -8.43 5.57 -6.30
CA PRO A 93 -7.89 4.77 -5.20
C PRO A 93 -7.85 3.29 -5.57
N SER A 94 -6.86 2.58 -5.02
CA SER A 94 -6.83 1.12 -5.07
C SER A 94 -6.24 0.50 -3.80
N VAL A 95 -6.70 -0.70 -3.47
CA VAL A 95 -6.06 -1.56 -2.47
C VAL A 95 -5.25 -2.62 -3.18
N VAL A 96 -3.96 -2.69 -2.86
CA VAL A 96 -3.01 -3.61 -3.47
C VAL A 96 -2.66 -4.71 -2.48
N TYR A 97 -3.12 -5.90 -2.73
CA TYR A 97 -2.82 -7.09 -1.92
C TYR A 97 -1.75 -7.93 -2.61
N VAL A 98 -0.54 -7.40 -2.68
CA VAL A 98 0.61 -8.04 -3.33
C VAL A 98 1.78 -8.09 -2.36
N ALA A 99 2.35 -9.25 -2.17
CA ALA A 99 3.61 -9.42 -1.47
C ALA A 99 4.74 -9.62 -2.50
N ALA A 100 5.54 -8.58 -2.68
CA ALA A 100 6.63 -8.57 -3.63
C ALA A 100 7.86 -7.84 -3.07
N SER A 101 9.02 -8.18 -3.60
CA SER A 101 10.29 -7.53 -3.26
C SER A 101 11.16 -7.34 -4.51
N VAL A 102 12.13 -6.44 -4.41
CA VAL A 102 13.16 -6.22 -5.43
C VAL A 102 14.49 -6.68 -4.82
N PRO A 103 14.89 -7.95 -5.00
CA PRO A 103 16.13 -8.48 -4.45
C PRO A 103 17.38 -7.90 -5.12
N GLU A 104 17.28 -7.58 -6.41
CA GLU A 104 18.33 -6.97 -7.22
C GLU A 104 17.71 -6.07 -8.30
N PRO A 105 18.46 -5.09 -8.86
CA PRO A 105 17.96 -4.23 -9.92
C PRO A 105 17.44 -5.01 -11.13
N GLY A 106 16.20 -4.68 -11.56
CA GLY A 106 15.56 -5.32 -12.70
C GLY A 106 14.89 -6.68 -12.41
N ARG A 107 14.89 -7.14 -11.14
CA ARG A 107 14.19 -8.36 -10.73
C ARG A 107 13.14 -8.07 -9.69
N VAL A 108 11.93 -8.54 -9.93
CA VAL A 108 10.81 -8.52 -8.98
C VAL A 108 10.52 -9.95 -8.55
N LYS A 109 10.58 -10.21 -7.24
CA LYS A 109 10.19 -11.48 -6.64
C LYS A 109 8.81 -11.33 -6.02
N HIS A 110 7.83 -12.06 -6.54
CA HIS A 110 6.48 -12.13 -6.02
C HIS A 110 6.35 -13.36 -5.12
N VAL A 111 5.87 -13.17 -3.89
CA VAL A 111 5.85 -14.21 -2.85
C VAL A 111 4.47 -14.46 -2.25
N GLY A 112 3.45 -13.71 -2.67
CA GLY A 112 2.09 -13.98 -2.19
C GLY A 112 1.04 -12.98 -2.66
N ARG A 113 -0.19 -13.48 -2.72
CA ARG A 113 -1.37 -12.78 -3.24
C ARG A 113 -1.12 -12.26 -4.67
N GLY A 114 -1.77 -11.19 -5.08
CA GLY A 114 -1.63 -10.62 -6.42
C GLY A 114 -2.93 -9.97 -6.87
N ASP A 115 -3.83 -9.68 -5.93
CA ASP A 115 -5.16 -9.15 -6.19
C ASP A 115 -5.25 -7.67 -5.84
N LEU A 116 -6.12 -7.00 -6.58
CA LEU A 116 -6.40 -5.57 -6.45
C LEU A 116 -7.87 -5.33 -6.15
N VAL A 117 -8.15 -4.23 -5.47
CA VAL A 117 -9.49 -3.68 -5.33
C VAL A 117 -9.45 -2.24 -5.80
N VAL A 118 -10.36 -1.85 -6.68
CA VAL A 118 -10.52 -0.48 -7.15
C VAL A 118 -11.94 0.01 -6.85
N GLY A 119 -12.17 1.30 -6.84
CA GLY A 119 -13.50 1.84 -6.60
C GLY A 119 -13.51 3.38 -6.53
N PRO A 120 -14.69 3.98 -6.31
CA PRO A 120 -16.01 3.34 -6.41
C PRO A 120 -16.33 2.90 -7.84
N LYS A 121 -17.41 2.14 -8.03
CA LYS A 121 -17.83 1.67 -9.36
C LYS A 121 -18.22 2.85 -10.26
N ASN A 122 -17.55 2.95 -11.39
CA ASN A 122 -17.82 3.89 -12.47
C ASN A 122 -17.09 3.43 -13.75
N GLU A 123 -17.30 4.09 -14.87
CA GLU A 123 -16.68 3.73 -16.16
C GLU A 123 -15.15 3.67 -16.11
N ARG A 124 -14.50 4.54 -15.30
CA ARG A 124 -13.03 4.58 -15.16
C ARG A 124 -12.53 3.34 -14.44
N THR A 125 -13.16 2.95 -13.35
CA THR A 125 -12.79 1.75 -12.58
C THR A 125 -13.15 0.46 -13.30
N GLU A 126 -14.24 0.44 -14.08
CA GLU A 126 -14.59 -0.69 -14.95
C GLU A 126 -13.54 -0.88 -16.06
N ARG A 127 -13.07 0.21 -16.68
CA ARG A 127 -11.98 0.17 -17.66
C ARG A 127 -10.69 -0.37 -17.02
N ILE A 128 -10.32 0.10 -15.84
CA ILE A 128 -9.14 -0.39 -15.09
C ILE A 128 -9.27 -1.89 -14.78
N ALA A 129 -10.41 -2.32 -14.23
CA ALA A 129 -10.63 -3.73 -13.87
C ALA A 129 -10.57 -4.64 -15.11
N SER A 130 -11.15 -4.21 -16.24
CA SER A 130 -11.09 -4.94 -17.51
C SER A 130 -9.66 -5.12 -18.01
N LEU A 131 -8.83 -4.09 -17.93
CA LEU A 131 -7.43 -4.15 -18.38
C LEU A 131 -6.58 -5.06 -17.45
N PHE A 132 -6.79 -5.01 -16.15
CA PHE A 132 -6.14 -5.95 -15.24
C PHE A 132 -6.58 -7.39 -15.47
N SER A 133 -7.88 -7.62 -15.79
CA SER A 133 -8.39 -8.94 -16.15
C SER A 133 -7.72 -9.49 -17.41
N LEU A 134 -7.55 -8.66 -18.45
CA LEU A 134 -6.81 -9.03 -19.68
C LEU A 134 -5.34 -9.39 -19.39
N ALA A 135 -4.76 -8.78 -18.36
CA ALA A 135 -3.41 -9.07 -17.91
C ALA A 135 -3.34 -10.26 -16.92
N ASN A 136 -4.43 -10.99 -16.71
CA ASN A 136 -4.56 -12.05 -15.70
C ASN A 136 -4.24 -11.60 -14.26
N VAL A 137 -4.48 -10.33 -13.95
CA VAL A 137 -4.36 -9.78 -12.59
C VAL A 137 -5.76 -9.67 -11.99
N PRO A 138 -6.08 -10.42 -10.93
CA PRO A 138 -7.38 -10.32 -10.27
C PRO A 138 -7.63 -8.89 -9.77
N CYS A 139 -8.68 -8.26 -10.27
CA CYS A 139 -9.08 -6.92 -9.89
C CYS A 139 -10.59 -6.87 -9.71
N ARG A 140 -11.05 -6.60 -8.50
CA ARG A 140 -12.48 -6.42 -8.22
C ARG A 140 -12.82 -4.95 -8.00
N ILE A 141 -14.06 -4.59 -8.29
CA ILE A 141 -14.59 -3.25 -8.02
C ILE A 141 -15.34 -3.30 -6.69
N SER A 142 -15.12 -2.31 -5.83
CA SER A 142 -15.83 -2.13 -4.57
C SER A 142 -16.62 -0.82 -4.59
N GLU A 143 -17.86 -0.87 -4.15
CA GLU A 143 -18.66 0.34 -3.90
C GLU A 143 -18.20 1.10 -2.65
N ASN A 144 -17.48 0.42 -1.74
CA ASN A 144 -16.94 0.98 -0.51
C ASN A 144 -15.40 0.89 -0.50
N ILE A 145 -14.76 1.56 -1.46
CA ILE A 145 -13.28 1.54 -1.58
C ILE A 145 -12.59 2.16 -0.36
N GLU A 146 -13.20 3.14 0.27
CA GLU A 146 -12.67 3.75 1.49
C GLU A 146 -12.60 2.73 2.63
N GLY A 147 -13.67 1.99 2.88
CA GLY A 147 -13.69 0.92 3.86
C GLY A 147 -12.66 -0.18 3.56
N GLU A 148 -12.45 -0.51 2.28
CA GLU A 148 -11.42 -1.46 1.84
C GLU A 148 -10.00 -0.96 2.15
N LEU A 149 -9.72 0.32 1.92
CA LEU A 149 -8.44 0.95 2.27
C LEU A 149 -8.22 0.90 3.79
N TRP A 150 -9.25 1.21 4.58
CA TRP A 150 -9.17 1.13 6.04
C TRP A 150 -9.03 -0.31 6.55
N THR A 151 -9.63 -1.29 5.88
CA THR A 151 -9.40 -2.71 6.18
C THR A 151 -7.90 -3.05 6.15
N LYS A 152 -7.21 -2.63 5.10
CA LYS A 152 -5.76 -2.83 4.98
C LYS A 152 -4.98 -1.98 5.99
N LEU A 153 -5.42 -0.74 6.25
CA LEU A 153 -4.79 0.17 7.21
C LEU A 153 -4.80 -0.40 8.63
N ILE A 154 -5.90 -1.01 9.07
CA ILE A 154 -6.02 -1.65 10.38
C ILE A 154 -4.87 -2.64 10.59
N TRP A 155 -4.65 -3.55 9.65
CA TRP A 155 -3.61 -4.57 9.77
C TRP A 155 -2.20 -3.99 9.63
N ASN A 156 -2.01 -3.00 8.77
CA ASN A 156 -0.72 -2.31 8.66
C ASN A 156 -0.37 -1.57 9.95
N CYS A 157 -1.30 -0.83 10.55
CA CYS A 157 -1.07 -0.13 11.79
C CYS A 157 -0.77 -1.07 12.96
N ALA A 158 -1.48 -2.22 13.01
CA ALA A 158 -1.33 -3.18 14.09
C ALA A 158 -0.03 -3.98 14.02
N LEU A 159 0.37 -4.43 12.83
CA LEU A 159 1.49 -5.38 12.66
C LEU A 159 2.81 -4.68 12.28
N ASN A 160 2.76 -3.63 11.43
CA ASN A 160 3.97 -3.08 10.85
C ASN A 160 4.88 -2.41 11.88
N ALA A 161 4.31 -1.62 12.79
CA ALA A 161 5.08 -0.94 13.82
C ALA A 161 5.69 -1.95 14.82
N VAL A 162 4.91 -2.95 15.24
CA VAL A 162 5.40 -4.00 16.16
C VAL A 162 6.54 -4.80 15.50
N SER A 163 6.37 -5.19 14.23
CA SER A 163 7.42 -5.88 13.47
C SER A 163 8.69 -5.04 13.33
N ALA A 164 8.55 -3.74 13.08
CA ALA A 164 9.68 -2.84 12.88
C ALA A 164 10.45 -2.58 14.19
N LEU A 165 9.75 -2.23 15.28
CA LEU A 165 10.34 -1.91 16.55
C LEU A 165 10.94 -3.14 17.25
N GLY A 166 10.26 -4.29 17.16
CA GLY A 166 10.71 -5.55 17.71
C GLY A 166 11.73 -6.30 16.85
N HIS A 167 12.04 -5.81 15.63
CA HIS A 167 12.77 -6.56 14.61
C HIS A 167 12.22 -7.97 14.42
N ALA A 168 10.90 -8.14 14.61
CA ALA A 168 10.22 -9.42 14.71
C ALA A 168 9.49 -9.79 13.41
N ARG A 169 9.56 -11.07 13.04
CA ARG A 169 8.73 -11.65 12.00
C ARG A 169 7.29 -11.79 12.51
N TYR A 170 6.35 -11.84 11.60
CA TYR A 170 4.93 -11.90 11.95
C TYR A 170 4.58 -13.13 12.82
N GLY A 171 5.18 -14.29 12.56
CA GLY A 171 4.98 -15.48 13.39
C GLY A 171 5.50 -15.33 14.82
N GLN A 172 6.59 -14.60 15.02
CA GLN A 172 7.11 -14.29 16.35
C GLN A 172 6.16 -13.35 17.12
N ILE A 173 5.55 -12.38 16.44
CA ILE A 173 4.55 -11.49 17.03
C ILE A 173 3.31 -12.30 17.45
N ALA A 174 2.82 -13.17 16.59
CA ALA A 174 1.66 -14.03 16.89
C ALA A 174 1.94 -15.04 18.02
N GLY A 175 3.18 -15.47 18.18
CA GLY A 175 3.61 -16.41 19.25
C GLY A 175 3.93 -15.76 20.60
N SER A 176 3.94 -14.41 20.68
CA SER A 176 4.22 -13.67 21.92
C SER A 176 2.95 -13.02 22.45
N SER A 177 2.51 -13.42 23.67
CA SER A 177 1.32 -12.84 24.31
C SER A 177 1.41 -11.33 24.47
N ASP A 178 2.58 -10.82 24.87
CA ASP A 178 2.77 -9.39 25.13
C ASP A 178 2.77 -8.58 23.83
N ALA A 179 3.46 -9.08 22.77
CA ALA A 179 3.44 -8.45 21.47
C ALA A 179 2.04 -8.49 20.86
N TRP A 180 1.31 -9.58 21.04
CA TRP A 180 -0.06 -9.71 20.54
C TRP A 180 -1.02 -8.75 21.24
N GLN A 181 -0.88 -8.52 22.54
CA GLN A 181 -1.66 -7.53 23.26
C GLN A 181 -1.48 -6.11 22.70
N VAL A 182 -0.27 -5.77 22.25
CA VAL A 182 -0.03 -4.49 21.55
C VAL A 182 -0.78 -4.44 20.22
N VAL A 183 -0.75 -5.55 19.45
CA VAL A 183 -1.52 -5.68 18.20
C VAL A 183 -3.02 -5.50 18.44
N GLU A 184 -3.57 -6.18 19.44
CA GLU A 184 -4.99 -6.07 19.82
C GLU A 184 -5.37 -4.62 20.14
N THR A 185 -4.57 -3.96 20.98
CA THR A 185 -4.82 -2.56 21.36
C THR A 185 -4.78 -1.64 20.14
N ALA A 186 -3.82 -1.84 19.24
CA ALA A 186 -3.72 -1.07 18.01
C ALA A 186 -4.93 -1.28 17.09
N VAL A 187 -5.41 -2.52 16.93
CA VAL A 187 -6.63 -2.83 16.16
C VAL A 187 -7.83 -2.08 16.74
N TYR A 188 -8.04 -2.14 18.06
CA TYR A 188 -9.15 -1.45 18.69
C TYR A 188 -9.09 0.07 18.51
N GLU A 189 -7.91 0.65 18.65
CA GLU A 189 -7.71 2.09 18.47
C GLU A 189 -8.01 2.53 17.01
N VAL A 190 -7.53 1.78 16.00
CA VAL A 190 -7.80 2.10 14.58
C VAL A 190 -9.27 1.96 14.26
N LEU A 191 -9.94 0.91 14.74
CA LEU A 191 -11.39 0.72 14.57
C LEU A 191 -12.21 1.82 15.24
N ALA A 192 -11.80 2.29 16.41
CA ALA A 192 -12.47 3.40 17.09
C ALA A 192 -12.39 4.70 16.28
N VAL A 193 -11.23 4.97 15.66
CA VAL A 193 -11.05 6.12 14.76
C VAL A 193 -11.89 5.96 13.49
N ALA A 194 -11.90 4.76 12.87
CA ALA A 194 -12.73 4.47 11.70
C ALA A 194 -14.22 4.73 11.98
N ARG A 195 -14.74 4.20 13.10
CA ARG A 195 -16.13 4.43 13.52
C ARG A 195 -16.45 5.91 13.75
N ALA A 196 -15.56 6.63 14.43
CA ALA A 196 -15.74 8.06 14.67
C ALA A 196 -15.70 8.87 13.36
N ALA A 197 -14.98 8.40 12.36
CA ALA A 197 -14.95 8.97 11.02
C ALA A 197 -16.12 8.50 10.12
N ASN A 198 -17.06 7.70 10.64
CA ASN A 198 -18.15 7.07 9.88
C ASN A 198 -17.68 6.18 8.73
N ILE A 199 -16.56 5.50 8.92
CA ILE A 199 -15.98 4.58 7.94
C ILE A 199 -16.28 3.16 8.39
N HIS A 200 -16.73 2.34 7.45
CA HIS A 200 -17.18 0.96 7.68
C HIS A 200 -16.29 -0.02 6.91
N PRO A 201 -15.18 -0.51 7.51
CA PRO A 201 -14.33 -1.51 6.89
C PRO A 201 -15.11 -2.82 6.69
N PRO A 202 -15.23 -3.35 5.45
CA PRO A 202 -16.10 -4.49 5.16
C PRO A 202 -15.74 -5.74 5.98
N GLY A 203 -16.73 -6.26 6.73
CA GLY A 203 -16.57 -7.46 7.55
C GLY A 203 -15.72 -7.29 8.81
N LEU A 204 -15.37 -6.05 9.17
CA LEU A 204 -14.55 -5.74 10.35
C LEU A 204 -15.28 -4.83 11.36
N GLU A 205 -16.58 -4.78 11.30
CA GLU A 205 -17.42 -4.05 12.26
C GLU A 205 -17.26 -4.63 13.68
N ASP A 206 -17.08 -5.96 13.78
CA ASP A 206 -16.69 -6.63 15.03
C ASP A 206 -15.16 -6.65 15.18
N PRO A 207 -14.61 -6.09 16.26
CA PRO A 207 -13.18 -6.14 16.54
C PRO A 207 -12.58 -7.55 16.55
N LYS A 208 -13.37 -8.56 16.91
CA LYS A 208 -12.91 -9.96 16.88
C LYS A 208 -12.62 -10.43 15.45
N ALA A 209 -13.42 -9.99 14.47
CA ALA A 209 -13.17 -10.29 13.05
C ALA A 209 -11.87 -9.62 12.57
N ALA A 210 -11.60 -8.38 12.98
CA ALA A 210 -10.37 -7.68 12.64
C ALA A 210 -9.13 -8.36 13.26
N LEU A 211 -9.22 -8.80 14.53
CA LEU A 211 -8.15 -9.57 15.19
C LEU A 211 -7.92 -10.92 14.53
N ALA A 212 -8.97 -11.64 14.18
CA ALA A 212 -8.86 -12.90 13.44
C ALA A 212 -8.18 -12.70 12.08
N GLY A 213 -8.48 -11.60 11.39
CA GLY A 213 -7.80 -11.20 10.16
C GLY A 213 -6.31 -10.91 10.37
N ALA A 214 -5.96 -10.17 11.42
CA ALA A 214 -4.57 -9.91 11.79
C ALA A 214 -3.80 -11.20 12.12
N LEU A 215 -4.41 -12.09 12.89
CA LEU A 215 -3.83 -13.40 13.22
C LEU A 215 -3.62 -14.26 11.98
N LYS A 216 -4.60 -14.30 11.08
CA LYS A 216 -4.49 -15.01 9.81
C LYS A 216 -3.32 -14.50 8.98
N ILE A 217 -3.13 -13.18 8.88
CA ILE A 217 -1.97 -12.58 8.18
C ILE A 217 -0.68 -13.00 8.87
N ALA A 218 -0.61 -12.87 10.20
CA ALA A 218 0.60 -13.17 10.97
C ALA A 218 1.01 -14.64 10.88
N THR A 219 0.05 -15.56 10.80
CA THR A 219 0.31 -17.00 10.66
C THR A 219 0.62 -17.41 9.22
N GLN A 220 -0.10 -16.88 8.23
CA GLN A 220 0.13 -17.21 6.81
C GLN A 220 1.44 -16.63 6.28
N MET A 221 1.90 -15.52 6.86
CA MET A 221 3.15 -14.85 6.50
C MET A 221 4.16 -14.89 7.65
N ALA A 222 4.19 -16.00 8.40
CA ALA A 222 4.96 -16.12 9.65
C ALA A 222 6.43 -15.70 9.51
N GLU A 223 7.06 -16.04 8.38
CA GLU A 223 8.48 -15.72 8.10
C GLU A 223 8.70 -14.29 7.56
N ALA A 224 7.62 -13.55 7.28
CA ALA A 224 7.76 -12.21 6.72
C ALA A 224 8.08 -11.16 7.79
N LEU A 225 8.89 -10.19 7.39
CA LEU A 225 9.00 -8.88 8.06
C LEU A 225 8.03 -7.91 7.39
N SER A 226 7.49 -6.99 8.15
CA SER A 226 6.68 -5.90 7.60
C SER A 226 7.47 -5.04 6.60
N SER A 227 6.76 -4.33 5.71
CA SER A 227 7.39 -3.35 4.81
C SER A 227 8.14 -2.26 5.58
N THR A 228 7.60 -1.81 6.72
CA THR A 228 8.22 -0.83 7.61
C THR A 228 9.54 -1.37 8.19
N ALA A 229 9.55 -2.62 8.68
CA ALA A 229 10.78 -3.26 9.16
C ALA A 229 11.82 -3.43 8.04
N GLN A 230 11.39 -3.78 6.83
CA GLN A 230 12.28 -3.88 5.68
C GLN A 230 12.88 -2.54 5.26
N ASP A 231 12.13 -1.45 5.34
CA ASP A 231 12.64 -0.10 5.07
C ASP A 231 13.66 0.31 6.13
N MET A 232 13.38 0.08 7.42
CA MET A 232 14.32 0.35 8.52
C MET A 232 15.63 -0.44 8.35
N ASN A 233 15.55 -1.74 8.07
CA ASN A 233 16.73 -2.57 7.84
C ASN A 233 17.60 -2.12 6.66
N ARG A 234 17.01 -1.37 5.72
CA ARG A 234 17.70 -0.81 4.55
C ARG A 234 18.10 0.66 4.75
N GLY A 235 17.91 1.24 5.93
CA GLY A 235 18.16 2.66 6.21
C GLY A 235 17.30 3.60 5.37
N ARG A 236 16.07 3.19 5.03
CA ARG A 236 15.13 3.98 4.22
C ARG A 236 14.08 4.64 5.09
N LEU A 237 13.61 5.81 4.69
CA LEU A 237 12.42 6.41 5.30
C LEU A 237 11.23 5.47 5.17
N THR A 238 10.56 5.27 6.30
CA THR A 238 9.35 4.43 6.39
C THR A 238 8.11 5.24 6.01
N GLU A 239 7.00 4.56 5.76
CA GLU A 239 5.69 5.18 5.54
C GLU A 239 4.85 5.23 6.83
N ILE A 240 5.46 5.09 8.00
CA ILE A 240 4.76 5.03 9.29
C ILE A 240 3.88 6.27 9.53
N ASP A 241 4.30 7.43 9.05
CA ASP A 241 3.54 8.68 9.18
C ASP A 241 2.24 8.67 8.36
N SER A 242 2.23 8.00 7.21
CA SER A 242 1.03 7.82 6.37
C SER A 242 0.13 6.66 6.84
N LEU A 243 0.59 5.85 7.76
CA LEU A 243 -0.16 4.74 8.37
C LEU A 243 -0.58 5.13 9.80
N ASN A 244 0.24 4.78 10.78
CA ASN A 244 -0.03 5.08 12.20
C ASN A 244 -0.14 6.59 12.45
N GLY A 245 0.67 7.41 11.79
CA GLY A 245 0.61 8.86 11.87
C GLY A 245 -0.71 9.44 11.38
N TYR A 246 -1.23 8.95 10.26
CA TYR A 246 -2.55 9.35 9.76
C TYR A 246 -3.64 9.03 10.78
N VAL A 247 -3.69 7.80 11.30
CA VAL A 247 -4.67 7.39 12.33
C VAL A 247 -4.52 8.24 13.60
N SER A 248 -3.28 8.55 13.99
CA SER A 248 -3.01 9.40 15.16
C SER A 248 -3.55 10.82 14.98
N ARG A 249 -3.34 11.45 13.82
CA ARG A 249 -3.86 12.78 13.51
C ARG A 249 -5.39 12.76 13.43
N ARG A 250 -5.94 11.84 12.66
CA ARG A 250 -7.40 11.72 12.48
C ARG A 250 -8.13 11.45 13.80
N GLY A 251 -7.58 10.58 14.65
CA GLY A 251 -8.12 10.33 15.98
C GLY A 251 -8.03 11.55 16.90
N ALA A 252 -6.99 12.40 16.74
CA ALA A 252 -6.92 13.69 17.48
C ALA A 252 -8.06 14.63 17.12
N GLU A 253 -8.29 14.80 15.81
CA GLU A 253 -9.36 15.65 15.26
C GLU A 253 -10.73 15.19 15.74
N LEU A 254 -10.94 13.88 15.86
CA LEU A 254 -12.20 13.25 16.25
C LEU A 254 -12.35 13.03 17.77
N GLY A 255 -11.37 13.44 18.57
CA GLY A 255 -11.39 13.25 20.03
C GLY A 255 -11.27 11.79 20.49
N VAL A 256 -10.77 10.87 19.65
CA VAL A 256 -10.65 9.44 19.95
C VAL A 256 -9.32 9.14 20.65
N PRO A 257 -9.31 8.39 21.79
CA PRO A 257 -8.08 7.88 22.41
C PRO A 257 -7.30 6.95 21.48
N ARG A 258 -5.96 7.12 21.36
CA ARG A 258 -5.07 6.34 20.47
C ARG A 258 -3.65 6.27 21.01
N ARG A 259 -3.50 5.82 22.25
CA ARG A 259 -2.23 5.84 22.98
C ARG A 259 -1.17 4.91 22.37
N SER A 260 -1.56 3.71 21.94
CA SER A 260 -0.66 2.73 21.32
C SER A 260 -0.23 3.14 19.93
N ILE A 261 -1.17 3.61 19.11
CA ILE A 261 -0.88 4.14 17.77
C ILE A 261 0.07 5.34 17.84
N ARG A 262 -0.17 6.27 18.78
CA ARG A 262 0.71 7.43 18.98
C ARG A 262 2.12 7.02 19.45
N ARG A 263 2.22 6.04 20.36
CA ARG A 263 3.52 5.57 20.86
C ARG A 263 4.36 4.93 19.77
N SER A 264 3.76 4.23 18.83
CA SER A 264 4.47 3.63 17.70
C SER A 264 5.10 4.65 16.73
N MET A 265 4.81 5.95 16.91
CA MET A 265 5.38 7.06 16.13
C MET A 265 6.61 7.70 16.78
N LEU A 266 6.94 7.34 18.03
CA LEU A 266 7.99 8.02 18.80
C LEU A 266 9.41 7.43 18.58
N TRP A 267 9.55 6.51 17.63
CA TRP A 267 10.79 5.81 17.29
C TRP A 267 11.12 5.98 15.81
#